data_fdf52069cb42ffcb21fc4e6f82d64f2c
#
_entry.id   fdf52069cb42ffcb21fc4e6f82d64f2c
#
_cell.length_a   1.000
_cell.length_b   1.000
_cell.length_c   1.000
_cell.angle_alpha   90.00
_cell.angle_beta   90.00
_cell.angle_gamma   90.00
#
_symmetry.space_group_name_H-M   'P 1'
#
loop_
_entity.id
_entity.type
_entity.pdbx_description
1 polymer ?
#
loop_
_entity_poly.entity_id
_entity_poly.type
_entity_poly.pdbx_seq_one_letter_code
_entity_poly.pdbx_strand_id
1 'polypeptide(L)'
;MRFPLLNLLACPMCKNFPLKLYVIEKKTSQKEYAVARPFCDYYCGKHEKLVSSLDVSKLECELCVKEDIVSGVLLCEKCSRWYPIINGIPFMYPDNRRSHPRVKSREEEFLKKYMDLLPSEIREKIK
;
A
#
# COMPACT_ATOMS: atom_id res chain seq x y z
N MET A 1 7.38 1.71 2.85
CA MET A 1 6.52 2.48 1.91
C MET A 1 5.78 3.57 2.65
N ARG A 2 5.69 4.74 2.05
CA ARG A 2 4.93 5.86 2.63
C ARG A 2 3.62 6.05 1.87
N PHE A 3 2.60 6.59 2.53
CA PHE A 3 1.28 6.78 1.91
C PHE A 3 1.31 7.51 0.56
N PRO A 4 2.12 8.58 0.36
CA PRO A 4 2.15 9.27 -0.93
C PRO A 4 2.56 8.41 -2.13
N LEU A 5 3.26 7.29 -1.91
CA LEU A 5 3.64 6.40 -2.99
C LEU A 5 2.41 5.82 -3.72
N LEU A 6 1.26 5.74 -3.03
CA LEU A 6 0.01 5.27 -3.64
C LEU A 6 -0.43 6.10 -4.84
N ASN A 7 0.03 7.35 -4.96
CA ASN A 7 -0.23 8.17 -6.15
C ASN A 7 0.46 7.64 -7.41
N LEU A 8 1.49 6.81 -7.24
CA LEU A 8 2.32 6.31 -8.34
C LEU A 8 2.08 4.85 -8.66
N LEU A 9 1.27 4.16 -7.85
CA LEU A 9 1.09 2.71 -7.98
C LEU A 9 -0.24 2.35 -8.63
N ALA A 10 -0.18 1.50 -9.63
CA ALA A 10 -1.35 0.91 -10.28
C ALA A 10 -1.14 -0.59 -10.37
N CYS A 11 -2.22 -1.35 -10.54
CA CYS A 11 -2.12 -2.80 -10.71
C CYS A 11 -1.28 -3.14 -11.95
N PRO A 12 -0.21 -3.96 -11.83
CA PRO A 12 0.61 -4.31 -12.98
C PRO A 12 -0.11 -5.16 -14.03
N MET A 13 -1.23 -5.78 -13.66
CA MET A 13 -1.99 -6.63 -14.58
C MET A 13 -3.12 -5.88 -15.29
N CYS A 14 -3.97 -5.16 -14.56
CA CYS A 14 -5.14 -4.49 -15.15
C CYS A 14 -5.03 -2.97 -15.18
N LYS A 15 -3.95 -2.41 -14.62
CA LYS A 15 -3.68 -0.96 -14.57
C LYS A 15 -4.67 -0.16 -13.72
N ASN A 16 -5.48 -0.83 -12.90
CA ASN A 16 -6.43 -0.16 -12.01
C ASN A 16 -5.70 0.74 -10.99
N PHE A 17 -6.27 1.90 -10.73
CA PHE A 17 -5.79 2.89 -9.77
C PHE A 17 -7.01 3.55 -9.10
N PRO A 18 -6.98 3.86 -7.81
CA PRO A 18 -5.93 3.54 -6.85
C PRO A 18 -6.01 2.10 -6.33
N LEU A 19 -4.93 1.64 -5.72
CA LEU A 19 -4.91 0.36 -5.02
C LEU A 19 -5.37 0.57 -3.58
N LYS A 20 -6.04 -0.44 -3.01
CA LYS A 20 -6.44 -0.41 -1.61
C LYS A 20 -5.29 -0.89 -0.74
N LEU A 21 -4.99 -0.14 0.32
CA LEU A 21 -3.89 -0.44 1.23
C LEU A 21 -4.41 -0.95 2.56
N TYR A 22 -3.85 -2.08 3.03
CA TYR A 22 -4.06 -2.59 4.38
C TYR A 22 -2.73 -2.56 5.11
N VAL A 23 -2.65 -1.77 6.18
CA VAL A 23 -1.43 -1.63 6.96
C VAL A 23 -1.41 -2.69 8.06
N ILE A 24 -0.33 -3.48 8.12
CA ILE A 24 -0.11 -4.45 9.20
C ILE A 24 0.83 -3.86 10.24
N GLU A 25 1.98 -3.34 9.81
CA GLU A 25 2.96 -2.71 10.68
C GLU A 25 3.41 -1.38 10.09
N LYS A 26 3.55 -0.36 10.93
CA LYS A 26 4.08 0.94 10.51
C LYS A 26 5.00 1.52 11.57
N LYS A 27 5.90 2.39 11.14
CA LYS A 27 6.82 3.13 12.01
C LYS A 27 6.66 4.62 11.74
N THR A 28 6.86 5.44 12.77
CA THR A 28 6.86 6.89 12.63
C THR A 28 8.30 7.40 12.70
N SER A 29 8.70 8.20 11.71
CA SER A 29 10.03 8.80 11.67
C SER A 29 10.17 9.87 12.75
N GLN A 30 11.38 9.98 13.31
CA GLN A 30 11.71 11.05 14.27
C GLN A 30 12.07 12.36 13.56
N LYS A 31 12.31 12.33 12.26
CA LYS A 31 12.66 13.53 11.47
C LYS A 31 11.43 14.38 11.24
N GLU A 32 11.65 15.70 11.24
CA GLU A 32 10.64 16.67 10.83
C GLU A 32 10.77 16.93 9.34
N TYR A 33 9.63 16.99 8.65
CA TYR A 33 9.57 17.26 7.22
C TYR A 33 8.69 18.48 6.98
N ALA A 34 9.20 19.44 6.22
CA ALA A 34 8.41 20.58 5.75
C ALA A 34 7.89 20.23 4.35
N VAL A 35 6.58 20.03 4.24
CA VAL A 35 5.96 19.65 2.97
C VAL A 35 4.76 20.55 2.68
N ALA A 36 4.45 20.70 1.40
CA ALA A 36 3.28 21.46 0.97
C ALA A 36 1.99 20.71 1.31
N ARG A 37 0.88 21.43 1.41
CA ARG A 37 -0.46 20.87 1.55
C ARG A 37 -1.30 21.29 0.35
N PRO A 38 -1.82 20.34 -0.43
CA PRO A 38 -1.62 18.89 -0.29
C PRO A 38 -0.23 18.48 -0.78
N PHE A 39 0.37 17.49 -0.13
CA PHE A 39 1.63 16.89 -0.60
C PHE A 39 1.39 15.97 -1.79
N CYS A 40 0.30 15.21 -1.75
CA CYS A 40 -0.09 14.31 -2.82
C CYS A 40 -0.80 15.09 -3.94
N ASP A 41 -0.52 14.74 -5.19
CA ASP A 41 -1.06 15.46 -6.36
C ASP A 41 -2.51 15.09 -6.66
N TYR A 42 -2.87 13.83 -6.53
CA TYR A 42 -4.16 13.33 -7.01
C TYR A 42 -4.93 12.55 -5.96
N TYR A 43 -4.28 11.61 -5.27
CA TYR A 43 -4.91 10.67 -4.35
C TYR A 43 -4.26 10.74 -2.97
N CYS A 44 -5.08 10.84 -1.92
CA CYS A 44 -4.60 10.78 -0.54
C CYS A 44 -4.76 9.35 -0.02
N GLY A 45 -3.64 8.61 0.08
CA GLY A 45 -3.65 7.23 0.53
C GLY A 45 -4.08 7.06 1.98
N LYS A 46 -3.81 8.06 2.81
CA LYS A 46 -4.20 8.01 4.23
C LYS A 46 -5.70 8.12 4.43
N HIS A 47 -6.35 8.99 3.66
CA HIS A 47 -7.80 9.21 3.73
C HIS A 47 -8.59 8.36 2.73
N GLU A 48 -7.89 7.66 1.83
CA GLU A 48 -8.48 6.82 0.77
C GLU A 48 -9.47 7.59 -0.11
N LYS A 49 -9.12 8.84 -0.42
CA LYS A 49 -9.94 9.74 -1.24
C LYS A 49 -9.09 10.56 -2.19
N LEU A 50 -9.72 11.05 -3.26
CA LEU A 50 -9.06 12.00 -4.16
C LEU A 50 -8.80 13.32 -3.42
N VAL A 51 -7.65 13.92 -3.69
CA VAL A 51 -7.27 15.19 -3.05
C VAL A 51 -8.31 16.28 -3.32
N SER A 52 -8.93 16.27 -4.50
CA SER A 52 -9.98 17.24 -4.87
C SER A 52 -11.23 17.17 -3.98
N SER A 53 -11.47 16.04 -3.30
CA SER A 53 -12.63 15.87 -2.42
C SER A 53 -12.32 16.17 -0.96
N LEU A 54 -11.08 16.55 -0.65
CA LEU A 54 -10.64 16.81 0.72
C LEU A 54 -10.49 18.30 1.00
N ASP A 55 -10.69 18.67 2.28
CA ASP A 55 -10.38 20.02 2.74
C ASP A 55 -8.89 20.10 3.04
N VAL A 56 -8.14 20.75 2.15
CA VAL A 56 -6.68 20.87 2.22
C VAL A 56 -6.21 21.47 3.56
N SER A 57 -6.98 22.41 4.12
CA SER A 57 -6.62 23.07 5.38
C SER A 57 -6.62 22.12 6.58
N LYS A 58 -7.30 20.97 6.47
CA LYS A 58 -7.40 19.96 7.53
C LYS A 58 -6.41 18.81 7.34
N LEU A 59 -5.65 18.80 6.26
CA LEU A 59 -4.68 17.74 5.99
C LEU A 59 -3.43 17.91 6.86
N GLU A 60 -2.94 16.80 7.39
CA GLU A 60 -1.73 16.74 8.22
C GLU A 60 -0.61 16.04 7.45
N CYS A 61 -0.24 16.61 6.29
CA CYS A 61 0.73 16.00 5.39
C CYS A 61 2.12 15.86 6.02
N GLU A 62 2.53 16.79 6.88
CA GLU A 62 3.80 16.67 7.60
C GLU A 62 3.84 15.43 8.50
N LEU A 63 2.72 15.07 9.11
CA LEU A 63 2.62 13.86 9.92
C LEU A 63 2.51 12.61 9.05
N CYS A 64 1.74 12.71 7.96
CA CYS A 64 1.56 11.60 7.02
C CYS A 64 2.89 11.12 6.42
N VAL A 65 3.77 12.03 5.99
CA VAL A 65 5.05 11.65 5.39
C VAL A 65 6.04 11.04 6.37
N LYS A 66 5.80 11.17 7.67
CA LYS A 66 6.60 10.50 8.71
C LYS A 66 6.23 9.03 8.89
N GLU A 67 5.05 8.62 8.50
CA GLU A 67 4.59 7.24 8.67
C GLU A 67 5.18 6.35 7.57
N ASP A 68 5.96 5.35 7.97
CA ASP A 68 6.54 4.36 7.07
C ASP A 68 5.84 3.03 7.28
N ILE A 69 5.20 2.54 6.22
CA ILE A 69 4.49 1.26 6.23
C ILE A 69 5.54 0.17 6.02
N VAL A 70 5.77 -0.62 7.05
CA VAL A 70 6.77 -1.70 7.05
C VAL A 70 6.19 -2.97 6.44
N SER A 71 4.98 -3.34 6.84
CA SER A 71 4.30 -4.54 6.36
C SER A 71 2.85 -4.21 6.06
N GLY A 72 2.34 -4.75 4.97
CA GLY A 72 0.96 -4.54 4.57
C GLY A 72 0.62 -5.27 3.30
N VAL A 73 -0.58 -5.02 2.80
CA VAL A 73 -1.08 -5.61 1.56
C VAL A 73 -1.70 -4.52 0.70
N LEU A 74 -1.33 -4.52 -0.57
CA LEU A 74 -1.99 -3.72 -1.60
C LEU A 74 -2.97 -4.64 -2.33
N LEU A 75 -4.20 -4.21 -2.48
CA LEU A 75 -5.25 -4.98 -3.13
C LEU A 75 -5.79 -4.21 -4.34
N CYS A 76 -5.83 -4.89 -5.49
CA CYS A 76 -6.56 -4.38 -6.64
C CYS A 76 -8.02 -4.83 -6.55
N GLU A 77 -8.93 -3.89 -6.32
CA GLU A 77 -10.35 -4.21 -6.17
C GLU A 77 -11.00 -4.61 -7.49
N LYS A 78 -10.39 -4.26 -8.63
CA LYS A 78 -10.92 -4.59 -9.94
C LYS A 78 -10.67 -6.06 -10.34
N CYS A 79 -9.43 -6.54 -10.18
CA CYS A 79 -9.06 -7.90 -10.58
C CYS A 79 -8.79 -8.84 -9.41
N SER A 80 -8.95 -8.34 -8.18
CA SER A 80 -8.76 -9.09 -6.93
C SER A 80 -7.35 -9.61 -6.69
N ARG A 81 -6.35 -9.07 -7.39
CA ARG A 81 -4.96 -9.42 -7.12
C ARG A 81 -4.44 -8.64 -5.91
N TRP A 82 -3.55 -9.28 -5.18
CA TRP A 82 -2.93 -8.69 -3.99
C TRP A 82 -1.42 -8.66 -4.14
N TYR A 83 -0.79 -7.70 -3.46
CA TYR A 83 0.65 -7.53 -3.51
C TYR A 83 1.17 -7.23 -2.11
N PRO A 84 2.20 -7.96 -1.62
CA PRO A 84 2.71 -7.73 -0.27
C PRO A 84 3.64 -6.53 -0.18
N ILE A 85 3.63 -5.88 0.98
CA ILE A 85 4.64 -4.88 1.35
C ILE A 85 5.53 -5.55 2.39
N ILE A 86 6.81 -5.71 2.07
CA ILE A 86 7.78 -6.42 2.91
C ILE A 86 8.96 -5.48 3.16
N ASN A 87 9.25 -5.22 4.44
CA ASN A 87 10.31 -4.29 4.85
C ASN A 87 10.21 -2.92 4.17
N GLY A 88 8.99 -2.42 4.06
CA GLY A 88 8.72 -1.11 3.46
C GLY A 88 8.73 -1.07 1.94
N ILE A 89 8.88 -2.23 1.28
CA ILE A 89 8.95 -2.31 -0.18
C ILE A 89 7.74 -3.05 -0.72
N PRO A 90 6.94 -2.45 -1.60
CA PRO A 90 5.84 -3.15 -2.26
C PRO A 90 6.39 -4.08 -3.36
N PHE A 91 6.05 -5.35 -3.28
CA PHE A 91 6.45 -6.35 -4.27
C PHE A 91 5.30 -6.59 -5.25
N MET A 92 5.31 -5.86 -6.35
CA MET A 92 4.23 -5.83 -7.32
C MET A 92 4.64 -6.50 -8.63
N TYR A 93 4.76 -7.83 -8.58
CA TYR A 93 5.12 -8.62 -9.75
C TYR A 93 3.88 -9.00 -10.56
N PRO A 94 3.98 -8.96 -11.91
CA PRO A 94 2.93 -9.51 -12.75
C PRO A 94 2.88 -11.04 -12.61
N ASP A 95 1.76 -11.65 -13.04
CA ASP A 95 1.51 -13.08 -12.84
C ASP A 95 2.64 -13.98 -13.35
N ASN A 96 3.23 -13.66 -14.50
CA ASN A 96 4.31 -14.45 -15.08
C ASN A 96 5.60 -14.44 -14.23
N ARG A 97 5.75 -13.46 -13.35
CA ARG A 97 6.88 -13.38 -12.41
C ARG A 97 6.56 -14.00 -11.06
N ARG A 98 5.28 -13.96 -10.66
CA ARG A 98 4.87 -14.50 -9.35
C ARG A 98 4.99 -16.01 -9.28
N SER A 99 4.99 -16.70 -10.41
CA SER A 99 5.21 -18.15 -10.46
C SER A 99 6.68 -18.55 -10.27
N HIS A 100 7.60 -17.58 -10.33
CA HIS A 100 9.03 -17.84 -10.09
C HIS A 100 9.24 -18.30 -8.65
N PRO A 101 10.04 -19.39 -8.42
CA PRO A 101 10.18 -19.97 -7.07
C PRO A 101 10.60 -18.98 -5.98
N ARG A 102 11.48 -18.04 -6.27
CA ARG A 102 11.95 -17.05 -5.30
C ARG A 102 10.83 -16.08 -4.89
N VAL A 103 10.04 -15.63 -5.86
CA VAL A 103 8.91 -14.73 -5.60
C VAL A 103 7.85 -15.47 -4.81
N LYS A 104 7.49 -16.67 -5.26
CA LYS A 104 6.48 -17.50 -4.61
C LYS A 104 6.87 -17.82 -3.16
N SER A 105 8.11 -18.17 -2.91
CA SER A 105 8.62 -18.45 -1.57
C SER A 105 8.49 -17.24 -0.65
N ARG A 106 8.83 -16.06 -1.15
CA ARG A 106 8.73 -14.81 -0.40
C ARG A 106 7.27 -14.48 -0.04
N GLU A 107 6.36 -14.66 -0.99
CA GLU A 107 4.93 -14.44 -0.74
C GLU A 107 4.37 -15.44 0.28
N GLU A 108 4.78 -16.70 0.21
CA GLU A 108 4.38 -17.73 1.15
C GLU A 108 4.88 -17.44 2.57
N GLU A 109 6.12 -16.99 2.72
CA GLU A 109 6.67 -16.59 4.02
C GLU A 109 5.90 -15.41 4.61
N PHE A 110 5.56 -14.44 3.77
CA PHE A 110 4.76 -13.29 4.18
C PHE A 110 3.38 -13.73 4.68
N LEU A 111 2.70 -14.58 3.94
CA LEU A 111 1.39 -15.08 4.34
C LEU A 111 1.45 -15.90 5.62
N LYS A 112 2.46 -16.74 5.76
CA LYS A 112 2.66 -17.56 6.96
C LYS A 112 2.80 -16.67 8.21
N LYS A 113 3.44 -15.54 8.07
CA LYS A 113 3.67 -14.61 9.18
C LYS A 113 2.44 -13.75 9.51
N TYR A 114 1.70 -13.30 8.50
CA TYR A 114 0.69 -12.26 8.65
C TYR A 114 -0.76 -12.66 8.34
N MET A 115 -1.02 -13.87 7.87
CA MET A 115 -2.37 -14.29 7.45
C MET A 115 -3.43 -14.04 8.54
N ASP A 116 -3.10 -14.33 9.79
CA ASP A 116 -4.03 -14.18 10.91
C ASP A 116 -4.35 -12.72 11.23
N LEU A 117 -3.51 -11.79 10.78
CA LEU A 117 -3.68 -10.36 11.00
C LEU A 117 -4.47 -9.67 9.88
N LEU A 118 -4.74 -10.38 8.80
CA LEU A 118 -5.45 -9.83 7.65
C LEU A 118 -6.97 -9.96 7.84
N PRO A 119 -7.75 -8.96 7.39
CA PRO A 119 -9.21 -9.06 7.39
C PRO A 119 -9.69 -10.23 6.54
N SER A 120 -10.86 -10.79 6.88
CA SER A 120 -11.42 -11.93 6.15
C SER A 120 -11.59 -11.67 4.65
N GLU A 121 -11.97 -10.45 4.28
CA GLU A 121 -12.17 -10.09 2.87
C GLU A 121 -10.88 -10.20 2.05
N ILE A 122 -9.72 -9.90 2.68
CA ILE A 122 -8.42 -10.04 2.00
C ILE A 122 -8.01 -11.50 1.97
N ARG A 123 -8.20 -12.22 3.07
CA ARG A 123 -7.86 -13.64 3.14
C ARG A 123 -8.57 -14.46 2.07
N GLU A 124 -9.81 -14.12 1.78
CA GLU A 124 -10.58 -14.77 0.72
C GLU A 124 -9.98 -14.54 -0.66
N LYS A 125 -9.43 -13.36 -0.91
CA LYS A 125 -8.86 -12.99 -2.21
C LYS A 125 -7.45 -13.53 -2.43
N ILE A 126 -6.75 -13.88 -1.35
CA ILE A 126 -5.38 -14.41 -1.41
C ILE A 126 -5.36 -15.88 -1.82
N LYS A 127 -6.41 -16.59 -1.57
CA LYS A 127 -6.50 -18.04 -1.89
C LYS A 127 -6.46 -18.31 -3.39
#